data_4dccb105402c0cb4795f173ba340dea3
#
_entry.id   4dccb105402c0cb4795f173ba340dea3
#
_cell.length_a   1.000
_cell.length_b   1.000
_cell.length_c   1.000
_cell.angle_alpha   90.00
_cell.angle_beta   90.00
_cell.angle_gamma   90.00
#
_symmetry.space_group_name_H-M   'P 1'
#
loop_
_entity.id
_entity.type
_entity.pdbx_description
1 polymer ?
#
loop_
_entity_poly.entity_id
_entity_poly.type
_entity_poly.pdbx_seq_one_letter_code
_entity_poly.pdbx_strand_id
1 'polypeptide(L)'
;FEEVTLEANPDDLTPGYLSALRDIGIDRLSIGVQSFHDRHLERMNRRHTARAAVEAVEAAHAAGFENLTIDLIYGLPGMTLREWQEDLAQAVALPVQHISAYHLTVEPRTVFGKQGLAPVEETVSEQHFSLLRERLQSAGFEHYEVSNFARPGYRARHNSAYWLGAPYLGVGPSAHSYDGSRRRSWNVASNPLYLSGTPPEEELLTDTDLQNEYLMTRLRRAEGISTADFCSRFGETETRRLETRCAVFEAAGDLCRTSFGWAIPPARWLVSDYVISRLFR
;
A
#
# COMPACT_ATOMS: atom_id res chain seq x y z
N PHE A 1 -22.62 -2.73 -0.21
CA PHE A 1 -21.21 -2.35 -0.35
C PHE A 1 -20.71 -2.83 -1.71
N GLU A 2 -19.73 -2.12 -2.29
CA GLU A 2 -19.13 -2.50 -3.57
C GLU A 2 -17.91 -3.43 -3.41
N GLU A 3 -17.30 -3.41 -2.23
CA GLU A 3 -16.18 -4.27 -1.83
C GLU A 3 -16.20 -4.44 -0.32
N VAL A 4 -16.12 -5.67 0.16
CA VAL A 4 -16.01 -6.02 1.58
C VAL A 4 -14.75 -6.86 1.74
N THR A 5 -13.66 -6.22 2.15
CA THR A 5 -12.34 -6.84 2.27
C THR A 5 -12.08 -7.29 3.71
N LEU A 6 -11.53 -8.50 3.86
CA LEU A 6 -10.92 -8.99 5.11
C LEU A 6 -9.42 -9.18 4.90
N GLU A 7 -8.62 -8.64 5.82
CA GLU A 7 -7.20 -8.96 5.93
C GLU A 7 -7.01 -10.20 6.81
N ALA A 8 -6.23 -11.17 6.35
CA ALA A 8 -6.07 -12.45 7.02
C ALA A 8 -4.61 -12.93 7.00
N ASN A 9 -4.24 -13.75 7.99
CA ASN A 9 -3.02 -14.53 7.94
C ASN A 9 -3.30 -15.90 7.30
N PRO A 10 -2.35 -16.51 6.58
CA PRO A 10 -2.53 -17.82 5.99
C PRO A 10 -2.99 -18.90 6.97
N ASP A 11 -2.44 -18.90 8.18
CA ASP A 11 -2.73 -19.89 9.22
C ASP A 11 -4.14 -19.78 9.84
N ASP A 12 -4.87 -18.69 9.57
CA ASP A 12 -6.26 -18.51 10.02
C ASP A 12 -7.29 -19.00 8.98
N LEU A 13 -6.88 -19.21 7.71
CA LEU A 13 -7.76 -19.50 6.58
C LEU A 13 -8.08 -20.99 6.43
N THR A 14 -8.86 -21.54 7.38
CA THR A 14 -9.37 -22.91 7.26
C THR A 14 -10.57 -22.99 6.30
N PRO A 15 -10.87 -24.16 5.69
CA PRO A 15 -12.02 -24.30 4.79
C PRO A 15 -13.36 -23.88 5.41
N GLY A 16 -13.58 -24.23 6.69
CA GLY A 16 -14.78 -23.83 7.42
C GLY A 16 -14.87 -22.33 7.67
N TYR A 17 -13.74 -21.68 7.96
CA TYR A 17 -13.68 -20.23 8.13
C TYR A 17 -13.92 -19.51 6.80
N LEU A 18 -13.31 -19.97 5.72
CA LEU A 18 -13.52 -19.41 4.37
C LEU A 18 -14.99 -19.48 3.93
N SER A 19 -15.68 -20.60 4.21
CA SER A 19 -17.12 -20.71 3.95
C SER A 19 -17.92 -19.69 4.77
N ALA A 20 -17.63 -19.59 6.06
CA ALA A 20 -18.33 -18.64 6.94
C ALA A 20 -18.11 -17.17 6.50
N LEU A 21 -16.92 -16.82 6.03
CA LEU A 21 -16.65 -15.48 5.49
C LEU A 21 -17.46 -15.17 4.24
N ARG A 22 -17.62 -16.14 3.35
CA ARG A 22 -18.51 -16.00 2.17
C ARG A 22 -19.97 -15.81 2.58
N ASP A 23 -20.44 -16.60 3.54
CA ASP A 23 -21.82 -16.56 4.02
C ASP A 23 -22.21 -15.18 4.61
N ILE A 24 -21.26 -14.50 5.25
CA ILE A 24 -21.47 -13.14 5.79
C ILE A 24 -21.20 -12.01 4.78
N GLY A 25 -20.84 -12.34 3.52
CA GLY A 25 -20.72 -11.37 2.44
C GLY A 25 -19.34 -10.75 2.27
N ILE A 26 -18.27 -11.36 2.83
CA ILE A 26 -16.90 -10.99 2.46
C ILE A 26 -16.66 -11.41 1.01
N ASP A 27 -16.22 -10.48 0.15
CA ASP A 27 -16.03 -10.71 -1.29
C ASP A 27 -14.56 -10.58 -1.73
N ARG A 28 -13.69 -10.02 -0.86
CA ARG A 28 -12.27 -9.86 -1.11
C ARG A 28 -11.43 -10.29 0.11
N LEU A 29 -10.33 -10.99 -0.14
CA LEU A 29 -9.33 -11.31 0.89
C LEU A 29 -7.98 -10.68 0.57
N SER A 30 -7.31 -10.10 1.59
CA SER A 30 -5.90 -9.71 1.55
C SER A 30 -5.13 -10.63 2.48
N ILE A 31 -4.24 -11.45 1.92
CA ILE A 31 -3.58 -12.55 2.64
C ILE A 31 -2.11 -12.20 2.87
N GLY A 32 -1.73 -12.05 4.12
CA GLY A 32 -0.38 -11.67 4.54
C GLY A 32 0.64 -12.80 4.36
N VAL A 33 1.01 -13.14 3.14
CA VAL A 33 1.98 -14.19 2.78
C VAL A 33 3.40 -13.80 3.19
N GLN A 34 3.83 -12.59 2.86
CA GLN A 34 5.11 -11.95 3.11
C GLN A 34 6.30 -12.50 2.32
N SER A 35 6.50 -13.81 2.25
CA SER A 35 7.53 -14.50 1.47
C SER A 35 7.16 -15.97 1.27
N PHE A 36 7.74 -16.64 0.28
CA PHE A 36 7.66 -18.08 0.09
C PHE A 36 8.95 -18.81 0.50
N HIS A 37 9.75 -18.20 1.38
CA HIS A 37 10.94 -18.79 1.98
C HIS A 37 10.79 -18.85 3.50
N ASP A 38 10.75 -20.06 4.08
CA ASP A 38 10.52 -20.27 5.52
C ASP A 38 11.50 -19.49 6.39
N ARG A 39 12.79 -19.40 6.00
CA ARG A 39 13.80 -18.66 6.75
C ARG A 39 13.46 -17.15 6.89
N HIS A 40 12.79 -16.55 5.90
CA HIS A 40 12.34 -15.15 5.96
C HIS A 40 11.09 -15.03 6.80
N LEU A 41 10.17 -15.97 6.70
CA LEU A 41 8.97 -16.04 7.54
C LEU A 41 9.32 -16.18 9.03
N GLU A 42 10.22 -17.10 9.39
CA GLU A 42 10.74 -17.27 10.74
C GLU A 42 11.38 -15.98 11.28
N ARG A 43 12.20 -15.31 10.46
CA ARG A 43 12.83 -14.03 10.84
C ARG A 43 11.82 -12.93 11.11
N MET A 44 10.71 -12.91 10.36
CA MET A 44 9.57 -12.00 10.56
C MET A 44 8.62 -12.46 11.66
N ASN A 45 8.95 -13.53 12.38
CA ASN A 45 8.12 -14.16 13.43
C ASN A 45 6.71 -14.51 12.92
N ARG A 46 6.61 -14.99 11.66
CA ARG A 46 5.35 -15.50 11.11
C ARG A 46 5.13 -16.95 11.57
N ARG A 47 3.86 -17.30 11.84
CA ARG A 47 3.48 -18.64 12.32
C ARG A 47 3.35 -19.65 11.20
N HIS A 48 2.99 -19.19 9.99
CA HIS A 48 2.81 -20.03 8.83
C HIS A 48 4.14 -20.31 8.10
N THR A 49 4.17 -21.40 7.34
CA THR A 49 5.25 -21.75 6.41
C THR A 49 4.93 -21.28 5.00
N ALA A 50 5.92 -21.26 4.11
CA ALA A 50 5.74 -20.99 2.69
C ALA A 50 4.68 -21.92 2.04
N ARG A 51 4.71 -23.19 2.40
CA ARG A 51 3.73 -24.18 1.94
C ARG A 51 2.32 -23.85 2.44
N ALA A 52 2.16 -23.52 3.72
CA ALA A 52 0.87 -23.15 4.27
C ALA A 52 0.30 -21.88 3.61
N ALA A 53 1.16 -20.92 3.23
CA ALA A 53 0.74 -19.74 2.50
C ALA A 53 0.16 -20.07 1.12
N VAL A 54 0.80 -20.97 0.36
CA VAL A 54 0.30 -21.43 -0.93
C VAL A 54 -1.04 -22.15 -0.75
N GLU A 55 -1.10 -23.13 0.17
CA GLU A 55 -2.33 -23.90 0.47
C GLU A 55 -3.49 -22.99 0.88
N ALA A 56 -3.24 -21.92 1.65
CA ALA A 56 -4.26 -20.96 2.06
C ALA A 56 -4.83 -20.16 0.89
N VAL A 57 -3.99 -19.69 -0.04
CA VAL A 57 -4.43 -18.96 -1.24
C VAL A 57 -5.24 -19.88 -2.16
N GLU A 58 -4.79 -21.12 -2.38
CA GLU A 58 -5.50 -22.11 -3.18
C GLU A 58 -6.85 -22.49 -2.54
N ALA A 59 -6.90 -22.65 -1.22
CA ALA A 59 -8.14 -22.93 -0.48
C ALA A 59 -9.13 -21.75 -0.57
N ALA A 60 -8.65 -20.51 -0.47
CA ALA A 60 -9.47 -19.33 -0.64
C ALA A 60 -10.09 -19.26 -2.04
N HIS A 61 -9.29 -19.54 -3.07
CA HIS A 61 -9.77 -19.62 -4.46
C HIS A 61 -10.81 -20.74 -4.64
N ALA A 62 -10.52 -21.93 -4.11
CA ALA A 62 -11.44 -23.07 -4.15
C ALA A 62 -12.76 -22.81 -3.40
N ALA A 63 -12.75 -21.97 -2.37
CA ALA A 63 -13.94 -21.50 -1.65
C ALA A 63 -14.73 -20.43 -2.42
N GLY A 64 -14.30 -20.04 -3.63
CA GLY A 64 -15.01 -19.10 -4.50
C GLY A 64 -14.66 -17.64 -4.30
N PHE A 65 -13.53 -17.31 -3.64
CA PHE A 65 -13.01 -15.95 -3.64
C PHE A 65 -12.30 -15.66 -4.97
N GLU A 66 -12.89 -14.79 -5.80
CA GLU A 66 -12.34 -14.38 -7.10
C GLU A 66 -11.49 -13.11 -7.01
N ASN A 67 -11.54 -12.39 -5.89
CA ASN A 67 -10.75 -11.18 -5.64
C ASN A 67 -9.78 -11.42 -4.48
N LEU A 68 -8.60 -11.92 -4.82
CA LEU A 68 -7.55 -12.28 -3.87
C LEU A 68 -6.35 -11.36 -4.01
N THR A 69 -5.91 -10.83 -2.88
CA THR A 69 -4.64 -10.13 -2.72
C THR A 69 -3.70 -10.98 -1.89
N ILE A 70 -2.41 -10.95 -2.26
CA ILE A 70 -1.33 -11.39 -1.38
C ILE A 70 -0.41 -10.21 -1.09
N ASP A 71 0.08 -10.16 0.15
CA ASP A 71 1.05 -9.16 0.57
C ASP A 71 2.43 -9.81 0.63
N LEU A 72 3.43 -9.16 0.03
CA LEU A 72 4.83 -9.57 0.01
C LEU A 72 5.71 -8.49 0.61
N ILE A 73 6.83 -8.89 1.22
CA ILE A 73 7.83 -7.97 1.76
C ILE A 73 9.17 -8.23 1.07
N TYR A 74 9.75 -7.18 0.49
CA TYR A 74 11.09 -7.21 -0.10
C TYR A 74 12.06 -6.27 0.63
N GLY A 75 13.34 -6.31 0.28
CA GLY A 75 14.35 -5.55 1.01
C GLY A 75 14.64 -6.11 2.41
N LEU A 76 14.37 -7.40 2.63
CA LEU A 76 14.72 -8.08 3.86
C LEU A 76 16.25 -8.26 3.93
N PRO A 77 16.89 -7.92 5.05
CA PRO A 77 18.32 -8.20 5.21
C PRO A 77 18.64 -9.68 5.02
N GLY A 78 19.56 -9.95 4.10
CA GLY A 78 19.95 -11.31 3.71
C GLY A 78 19.03 -11.98 2.68
N MET A 79 17.99 -11.32 2.19
CA MET A 79 17.24 -11.78 1.01
C MET A 79 18.08 -11.55 -0.24
N THR A 80 18.35 -12.62 -0.97
CA THR A 80 19.06 -12.55 -2.24
C THR A 80 18.10 -12.18 -3.38
N LEU A 81 18.65 -11.62 -4.47
CA LEU A 81 17.88 -11.31 -5.67
C LEU A 81 17.23 -12.58 -6.26
N ARG A 82 17.89 -13.74 -6.14
CA ARG A 82 17.36 -15.02 -6.57
C ARG A 82 16.13 -15.45 -5.76
N GLU A 83 16.17 -15.36 -4.45
CA GLU A 83 15.02 -15.68 -3.59
C GLU A 83 13.86 -14.75 -3.85
N TRP A 84 14.12 -13.45 -4.04
CA TRP A 84 13.07 -12.50 -4.44
C TRP A 84 12.47 -12.86 -5.81
N GLN A 85 13.29 -13.31 -6.75
CA GLN A 85 12.81 -13.81 -8.04
C GLN A 85 11.92 -15.06 -7.89
N GLU A 86 12.28 -15.96 -6.99
CA GLU A 86 11.51 -17.18 -6.68
C GLU A 86 10.18 -16.81 -6.00
N ASP A 87 10.17 -15.86 -5.04
CA ASP A 87 8.95 -15.31 -4.43
C ASP A 87 8.00 -14.74 -5.49
N LEU A 88 8.50 -13.91 -6.41
CA LEU A 88 7.69 -13.32 -7.48
C LEU A 88 7.17 -14.37 -8.47
N ALA A 89 7.96 -15.38 -8.78
CA ALA A 89 7.53 -16.47 -9.66
C ALA A 89 6.39 -17.27 -9.02
N GLN A 90 6.48 -17.57 -7.73
CA GLN A 90 5.42 -18.24 -6.98
C GLN A 90 4.16 -17.37 -6.89
N ALA A 91 4.30 -16.08 -6.61
CA ALA A 91 3.18 -15.15 -6.53
C ALA A 91 2.39 -15.07 -7.84
N VAL A 92 3.08 -15.01 -8.97
CA VAL A 92 2.46 -14.97 -10.31
C VAL A 92 1.76 -16.28 -10.69
N ALA A 93 2.24 -17.41 -10.17
CA ALA A 93 1.64 -18.73 -10.42
C ALA A 93 0.36 -18.97 -9.63
N LEU A 94 0.12 -18.24 -8.54
CA LEU A 94 -1.07 -18.36 -7.72
C LEU A 94 -2.30 -17.67 -8.37
N PRO A 95 -3.52 -18.10 -8.04
CA PRO A 95 -4.76 -17.56 -8.59
C PRO A 95 -5.13 -16.21 -7.92
N VAL A 96 -4.22 -15.24 -7.97
CA VAL A 96 -4.40 -13.92 -7.35
C VAL A 96 -4.59 -12.83 -8.40
N GLN A 97 -5.39 -11.82 -8.07
CA GLN A 97 -5.69 -10.70 -8.94
C GLN A 97 -4.95 -9.43 -8.53
N HIS A 98 -4.41 -9.43 -7.32
CA HIS A 98 -3.75 -8.26 -6.75
C HIS A 98 -2.54 -8.69 -5.90
N ILE A 99 -1.46 -7.92 -5.95
CA ILE A 99 -0.24 -8.13 -5.18
C ILE A 99 0.16 -6.81 -4.56
N SER A 100 0.25 -6.78 -3.22
CA SER A 100 0.88 -5.70 -2.48
C SER A 100 2.33 -6.10 -2.19
N ALA A 101 3.28 -5.25 -2.53
CA ALA A 101 4.70 -5.52 -2.26
C ALA A 101 5.31 -4.33 -1.52
N TYR A 102 5.69 -4.57 -0.26
CA TYR A 102 6.20 -3.55 0.63
C TYR A 102 7.71 -3.68 0.80
N HIS A 103 8.42 -2.55 0.66
CA HIS A 103 9.83 -2.50 1.09
C HIS A 103 9.90 -2.53 2.62
N LEU A 104 10.77 -3.38 3.17
CA LEU A 104 10.93 -3.42 4.63
C LEU A 104 11.51 -2.09 5.14
N THR A 105 10.75 -1.41 5.97
CA THR A 105 11.21 -0.27 6.76
C THR A 105 11.42 -0.69 8.20
N VAL A 106 12.63 -0.43 8.72
CA VAL A 106 12.98 -0.81 10.10
C VAL A 106 12.65 0.35 11.04
N GLU A 107 11.48 0.28 11.66
CA GLU A 107 11.03 1.29 12.61
C GLU A 107 11.65 1.06 14.02
N PRO A 108 12.17 2.11 14.71
CA PRO A 108 12.89 1.96 15.99
C PRO A 108 12.10 1.25 17.10
N ARG A 109 10.77 1.38 17.07
CA ARG A 109 9.90 0.79 18.10
C ARG A 109 9.51 -0.67 17.85
N THR A 110 9.81 -1.21 16.67
CA THR A 110 9.53 -2.60 16.29
C THR A 110 10.56 -3.55 16.88
N VAL A 111 10.28 -4.85 16.79
CA VAL A 111 11.24 -5.91 17.19
C VAL A 111 12.54 -5.76 16.40
N PHE A 112 12.47 -5.56 15.09
CA PHE A 112 13.63 -5.36 14.23
C PHE A 112 14.45 -4.12 14.62
N GLY A 113 13.79 -3.01 14.91
CA GLY A 113 14.48 -1.80 15.37
C GLY A 113 15.18 -1.99 16.71
N LYS A 114 14.54 -2.66 17.67
CA LYS A 114 15.14 -3.00 18.98
C LYS A 114 16.31 -3.99 18.87
N GLN A 115 16.32 -4.85 17.86
CA GLN A 115 17.42 -5.77 17.56
C GLN A 115 18.58 -5.09 16.79
N GLY A 116 18.45 -3.80 16.45
CA GLY A 116 19.47 -3.08 15.69
C GLY A 116 19.62 -3.58 14.24
N LEU A 117 18.54 -4.11 13.64
CA LEU A 117 18.57 -4.58 12.27
C LEU A 117 18.85 -3.41 11.33
N ALA A 118 19.97 -3.49 10.60
CA ALA A 118 20.29 -2.48 9.58
C ALA A 118 19.38 -2.69 8.34
N PRO A 119 18.90 -1.62 7.69
CA PRO A 119 18.26 -1.72 6.39
C PRO A 119 19.27 -2.26 5.35
N VAL A 120 18.74 -2.80 4.26
CA VAL A 120 19.61 -3.23 3.14
C VAL A 120 20.19 -2.01 2.42
N GLU A 121 21.30 -2.24 1.70
CA GLU A 121 21.90 -1.22 0.85
C GLU A 121 20.92 -0.71 -0.22
N GLU A 122 20.99 0.57 -0.56
CA GLU A 122 20.11 1.21 -1.53
C GLU A 122 20.12 0.50 -2.88
N THR A 123 21.29 0.07 -3.35
CA THR A 123 21.46 -0.69 -4.60
C THR A 123 20.71 -2.02 -4.58
N VAL A 124 20.62 -2.69 -3.44
CA VAL A 124 19.83 -3.93 -3.28
C VAL A 124 18.34 -3.62 -3.34
N SER A 125 17.92 -2.54 -2.69
CA SER A 125 16.53 -2.07 -2.74
C SER A 125 16.08 -1.76 -4.18
N GLU A 126 16.94 -1.05 -4.94
CA GLU A 126 16.71 -0.73 -6.34
C GLU A 126 16.63 -1.98 -7.23
N GLN A 127 17.50 -2.96 -7.03
CA GLN A 127 17.48 -4.22 -7.76
C GLN A 127 16.20 -5.02 -7.49
N HIS A 128 15.80 -5.12 -6.21
CA HIS A 128 14.56 -5.80 -5.83
C HIS A 128 13.34 -5.10 -6.42
N PHE A 129 13.27 -3.78 -6.35
CA PHE A 129 12.17 -2.99 -6.89
C PHE A 129 12.07 -3.08 -8.42
N SER A 130 13.21 -3.03 -9.11
CA SER A 130 13.25 -3.16 -10.56
C SER A 130 12.76 -4.55 -11.01
N LEU A 131 13.22 -5.60 -10.34
CA LEU A 131 12.78 -6.98 -10.61
C LEU A 131 11.28 -7.16 -10.32
N LEU A 132 10.78 -6.61 -9.22
CA LEU A 132 9.34 -6.61 -8.88
C LEU A 132 8.50 -6.05 -10.03
N ARG A 133 8.84 -4.86 -10.48
CA ARG A 133 8.10 -4.17 -11.55
C ARG A 133 8.15 -4.95 -12.86
N GLU A 134 9.34 -5.39 -13.27
CA GLU A 134 9.53 -6.14 -14.50
C GLU A 134 8.69 -7.43 -14.50
N ARG A 135 8.76 -8.21 -13.42
CA ARG A 135 8.08 -9.50 -13.32
C ARG A 135 6.56 -9.37 -13.30
N LEU A 136 6.02 -8.47 -12.46
CA LEU A 136 4.59 -8.31 -12.35
C LEU A 136 3.96 -7.66 -13.60
N GLN A 137 4.63 -6.68 -14.20
CA GLN A 137 4.15 -6.08 -15.45
C GLN A 137 4.18 -7.10 -16.61
N SER A 138 5.23 -7.91 -16.71
CA SER A 138 5.32 -8.98 -17.72
C SER A 138 4.25 -10.06 -17.51
N ALA A 139 3.77 -10.25 -16.29
CA ALA A 139 2.67 -11.15 -15.94
C ALA A 139 1.27 -10.52 -16.08
N GLY A 140 1.17 -9.28 -16.60
CA GLY A 140 -0.09 -8.60 -16.88
C GLY A 140 -0.70 -7.87 -15.68
N PHE A 141 0.09 -7.58 -14.64
CA PHE A 141 -0.35 -6.71 -13.54
C PHE A 141 -0.02 -5.24 -13.86
N GLU A 142 -0.96 -4.36 -13.62
CA GLU A 142 -0.78 -2.91 -13.66
C GLU A 142 -0.14 -2.44 -12.35
N HIS A 143 0.98 -1.72 -12.41
CA HIS A 143 1.56 -1.03 -11.28
C HIS A 143 0.83 0.30 -11.10
N TYR A 144 -0.23 0.34 -10.29
CA TYR A 144 -1.16 1.46 -10.25
C TYR A 144 -0.91 2.47 -9.11
N GLU A 145 -0.16 2.04 -8.08
CA GLU A 145 0.34 2.93 -7.02
C GLU A 145 1.61 2.33 -6.40
N VAL A 146 2.26 3.05 -5.51
CA VAL A 146 3.64 2.81 -5.04
C VAL A 146 3.93 1.37 -4.61
N SER A 147 2.99 0.70 -3.95
CA SER A 147 3.17 -0.65 -3.40
C SER A 147 2.28 -1.70 -4.04
N ASN A 148 1.31 -1.31 -4.87
CA ASN A 148 0.25 -2.21 -5.29
C ASN A 148 0.20 -2.44 -6.80
N PHE A 149 0.01 -3.71 -7.14
CA PHE A 149 -0.11 -4.22 -8.49
C PHE A 149 -1.42 -4.98 -8.62
N ALA A 150 -2.16 -4.77 -9.69
CA ALA A 150 -3.45 -5.42 -9.90
C ALA A 150 -3.63 -5.86 -11.36
N ARG A 151 -4.34 -6.94 -11.58
CA ARG A 151 -4.88 -7.22 -12.91
C ARG A 151 -5.92 -6.16 -13.28
N PRO A 152 -6.13 -5.85 -14.57
CA PRO A 152 -7.14 -4.90 -14.99
C PRO A 152 -8.50 -5.17 -14.36
N GLY A 153 -9.09 -4.15 -13.72
CA GLY A 153 -10.38 -4.25 -13.02
C GLY A 153 -10.32 -4.69 -11.54
N TYR A 154 -9.14 -5.06 -11.01
CA TYR A 154 -8.98 -5.58 -9.64
C TYR A 154 -8.18 -4.67 -8.71
N ARG A 155 -8.07 -3.38 -9.02
CA ARG A 155 -7.47 -2.42 -8.09
C ARG A 155 -8.27 -2.37 -6.78
N ALA A 156 -7.61 -2.42 -5.64
CA ALA A 156 -8.25 -2.34 -4.32
C ALA A 156 -9.03 -1.03 -4.18
N ARG A 157 -10.35 -1.12 -4.02
CA ARG A 157 -11.24 0.06 -3.96
C ARG A 157 -11.03 0.84 -2.67
N HIS A 158 -10.90 0.13 -1.55
CA HIS A 158 -10.64 0.73 -0.26
C HIS A 158 -9.35 1.55 -0.26
N ASN A 159 -8.21 0.96 -0.69
CA ASN A 159 -6.94 1.68 -0.77
C ASN A 159 -7.00 2.85 -1.76
N SER A 160 -7.67 2.65 -2.90
CA SER A 160 -7.86 3.71 -3.90
C SER A 160 -8.67 4.90 -3.34
N ALA A 161 -9.66 4.64 -2.47
CA ALA A 161 -10.44 5.68 -1.84
C ALA A 161 -9.59 6.58 -0.92
N TYR A 162 -8.66 6.01 -0.15
CA TYR A 162 -7.69 6.81 0.64
C TYR A 162 -6.83 7.71 -0.25
N TRP A 163 -6.28 7.16 -1.32
CA TRP A 163 -5.47 7.95 -2.27
C TRP A 163 -6.29 9.06 -2.96
N LEU A 164 -7.60 8.89 -3.06
CA LEU A 164 -8.51 9.89 -3.61
C LEU A 164 -9.03 10.90 -2.57
N GLY A 165 -8.64 10.77 -1.30
CA GLY A 165 -9.12 11.63 -0.22
C GLY A 165 -10.62 11.51 0.02
N ALA A 166 -11.20 10.33 -0.21
CA ALA A 166 -12.60 10.07 0.10
C ALA A 166 -12.84 10.07 1.62
N PRO A 167 -14.04 10.45 2.09
CA PRO A 167 -14.38 10.32 3.50
C PRO A 167 -14.41 8.86 3.92
N TYR A 168 -14.01 8.60 5.16
CA TYR A 168 -14.04 7.27 5.76
C TYR A 168 -14.32 7.33 7.25
N LEU A 169 -14.94 6.28 7.77
CA LEU A 169 -15.22 6.09 9.18
C LEU A 169 -14.39 4.92 9.72
N GLY A 170 -13.58 5.20 10.73
CA GLY A 170 -12.81 4.20 11.46
C GLY A 170 -13.57 3.71 12.69
N VAL A 171 -13.69 2.39 12.82
CA VAL A 171 -14.32 1.71 13.96
C VAL A 171 -13.30 0.86 14.68
N GLY A 172 -13.23 0.96 16.00
CA GLY A 172 -12.27 0.24 16.84
C GLY A 172 -11.16 1.13 17.39
N PRO A 173 -10.36 0.61 18.35
CA PRO A 173 -9.22 1.31 18.92
C PRO A 173 -8.19 1.71 17.86
N SER A 174 -7.60 2.88 17.99
CA SER A 174 -6.65 3.49 17.03
C SER A 174 -7.22 3.78 15.63
N ALA A 175 -8.48 3.46 15.35
CA ALA A 175 -9.03 3.68 14.02
C ALA A 175 -9.22 5.18 13.75
N HIS A 176 -8.85 5.61 12.56
CA HIS A 176 -8.97 6.98 12.08
C HIS A 176 -10.24 7.18 11.27
N SER A 177 -10.78 8.39 11.29
CA SER A 177 -11.88 8.83 10.45
C SER A 177 -11.52 10.15 9.77
N TYR A 178 -12.08 10.39 8.60
CA TYR A 178 -11.91 11.62 7.83
C TYR A 178 -13.23 12.02 7.19
N ASP A 179 -13.63 13.27 7.31
CA ASP A 179 -14.90 13.77 6.79
C ASP A 179 -14.92 14.08 5.29
N GLY A 180 -13.78 13.90 4.61
CA GLY A 180 -13.62 14.25 3.19
C GLY A 180 -13.32 15.74 2.95
N SER A 181 -13.17 16.54 4.01
CA SER A 181 -12.91 17.97 3.90
C SER A 181 -11.74 18.44 4.77
N ARG A 182 -11.95 18.65 6.05
CA ARG A 182 -10.94 19.22 6.96
C ARG A 182 -10.80 18.52 8.30
N ARG A 183 -11.78 17.71 8.71
CA ARG A 183 -11.77 17.10 10.03
C ARG A 183 -11.25 15.67 9.95
N ARG A 184 -10.21 15.40 10.69
CA ARG A 184 -9.71 14.05 10.98
C ARG A 184 -9.92 13.76 12.46
N SER A 185 -10.26 12.53 12.79
CA SER A 185 -10.34 12.07 14.18
C SER A 185 -9.76 10.67 14.29
N TRP A 186 -9.36 10.27 15.50
CA TRP A 186 -8.89 8.93 15.79
C TRP A 186 -9.32 8.49 17.18
N ASN A 187 -9.66 7.20 17.27
CA ASN A 187 -10.04 6.58 18.52
C ASN A 187 -8.81 6.31 19.39
N VAL A 188 -9.00 6.30 20.71
CA VAL A 188 -7.94 5.98 21.67
C VAL A 188 -7.33 4.59 21.38
N ALA A 189 -5.99 4.48 21.45
CA ALA A 189 -5.24 3.26 21.17
C ALA A 189 -5.27 2.27 22.35
N SER A 190 -6.42 2.05 22.97
CA SER A 190 -6.60 1.19 24.13
C SER A 190 -7.98 0.53 24.11
N ASN A 191 -8.04 -0.79 24.04
CA ASN A 191 -9.31 -1.52 24.06
C ASN A 191 -10.18 -1.17 25.30
N PRO A 192 -9.67 -1.16 26.54
CA PRO A 192 -10.50 -0.81 27.70
C PRO A 192 -11.05 0.63 27.63
N LEU A 193 -10.24 1.60 27.24
CA LEU A 193 -10.66 3.01 27.16
C LEU A 193 -11.65 3.22 26.00
N TYR A 194 -11.44 2.57 24.85
CA TYR A 194 -12.38 2.61 23.74
C TYR A 194 -13.75 2.04 24.15
N LEU A 195 -13.78 0.87 24.80
CA LEU A 195 -15.01 0.23 25.25
C LEU A 195 -15.71 1.04 26.38
N SER A 196 -14.97 1.84 27.16
CA SER A 196 -15.55 2.75 28.15
C SER A 196 -16.13 4.04 27.56
N GLY A 197 -16.08 4.23 26.23
CA GLY A 197 -16.62 5.39 25.56
C GLY A 197 -15.74 6.64 25.60
N THR A 198 -14.41 6.48 25.74
CA THR A 198 -13.48 7.61 25.64
C THR A 198 -13.67 8.31 24.28
N PRO A 199 -13.91 9.64 24.26
CA PRO A 199 -14.09 10.39 23.02
C PRO A 199 -12.86 10.30 22.10
N PRO A 200 -13.05 10.30 20.76
CA PRO A 200 -11.92 10.40 19.85
C PRO A 200 -11.20 11.73 19.98
N GLU A 201 -9.92 11.73 19.64
CA GLU A 201 -9.15 12.96 19.41
C GLU A 201 -9.49 13.49 18.02
N GLU A 202 -9.40 14.82 17.84
CA GLU A 202 -9.75 15.49 16.58
C GLU A 202 -8.65 16.45 16.15
N GLU A 203 -8.48 16.59 14.84
CA GLU A 203 -7.60 17.55 14.19
C GLU A 203 -8.36 18.29 13.10
N LEU A 204 -8.12 19.60 12.99
CA LEU A 204 -8.64 20.43 11.92
C LEU A 204 -7.49 20.81 10.97
N LEU A 205 -7.52 20.27 9.76
CA LEU A 205 -6.50 20.47 8.75
C LEU A 205 -6.49 21.91 8.22
N THR A 206 -5.32 22.52 8.15
CA THR A 206 -5.11 23.82 7.52
C THR A 206 -5.08 23.69 5.99
N ASP A 207 -5.12 24.83 5.27
CA ASP A 207 -4.96 24.81 3.79
C ASP A 207 -3.60 24.24 3.38
N THR A 208 -2.56 24.43 4.19
CA THR A 208 -1.23 23.85 3.94
C THR A 208 -1.26 22.34 4.10
N ASP A 209 -1.91 21.83 5.15
CA ASP A 209 -2.04 20.38 5.36
C ASP A 209 -2.79 19.73 4.20
N LEU A 210 -3.91 20.32 3.78
CA LEU A 210 -4.70 19.81 2.66
C LEU A 210 -3.92 19.79 1.33
N GLN A 211 -3.08 20.81 1.06
CA GLN A 211 -2.22 20.82 -0.11
C GLN A 211 -1.15 19.73 -0.04
N ASN A 212 -0.49 19.62 1.11
CA ASN A 212 0.58 18.62 1.29
C ASN A 212 0.03 17.19 1.23
N GLU A 213 -1.15 16.94 1.83
CA GLU A 213 -1.82 15.63 1.73
C GLU A 213 -2.28 15.31 0.31
N TYR A 214 -2.79 16.30 -0.42
CA TYR A 214 -3.12 16.13 -1.84
C TYR A 214 -1.89 15.68 -2.64
N LEU A 215 -0.76 16.36 -2.48
CA LEU A 215 0.49 16.00 -3.16
C LEU A 215 0.96 14.60 -2.75
N MET A 216 0.94 14.31 -1.46
CA MET A 216 1.36 13.04 -0.90
C MET A 216 0.55 11.87 -1.45
N THR A 217 -0.75 12.01 -1.52
CA THR A 217 -1.64 10.93 -1.96
C THR A 217 -1.65 10.78 -3.48
N ARG A 218 -1.67 11.89 -4.24
CA ARG A 218 -1.76 11.84 -5.70
C ARG A 218 -0.47 11.38 -6.36
N LEU A 219 0.69 11.81 -5.88
CA LEU A 219 1.99 11.44 -6.46
C LEU A 219 2.43 10.00 -6.18
N ARG A 220 1.77 9.31 -5.26
CA ARG A 220 1.97 7.87 -5.06
C ARG A 220 1.16 6.99 -6.00
N ARG A 221 0.39 7.58 -6.90
CA ARG A 221 -0.43 6.89 -7.90
C ARG A 221 0.09 7.13 -9.32
N ALA A 222 -0.19 6.17 -10.19
CA ALA A 222 0.21 6.25 -11.61
C ALA A 222 -0.39 7.46 -12.33
N GLU A 223 -1.60 7.87 -11.97
CA GLU A 223 -2.27 9.03 -12.56
C GLU A 223 -1.63 10.37 -12.14
N GLY A 224 -1.02 10.42 -10.95
CA GLY A 224 -0.37 11.61 -10.44
C GLY A 224 -1.34 12.75 -10.08
N ILE A 225 -0.85 13.98 -10.20
CA ILE A 225 -1.56 15.23 -9.92
C ILE A 225 -2.35 15.66 -11.15
N SER A 226 -3.62 16.03 -10.95
CA SER A 226 -4.37 16.81 -11.93
C SER A 226 -4.22 18.31 -11.66
N THR A 227 -3.66 19.07 -12.60
CA THR A 227 -3.52 20.51 -12.49
C THR A 227 -4.88 21.21 -12.37
N ALA A 228 -5.88 20.72 -13.10
CA ALA A 228 -7.23 21.26 -13.04
C ALA A 228 -7.90 21.02 -11.68
N ASP A 229 -7.78 19.79 -11.11
CA ASP A 229 -8.30 19.48 -9.78
C ASP A 229 -7.57 20.29 -8.70
N PHE A 230 -6.24 20.39 -8.78
CA PHE A 230 -5.45 21.19 -7.85
C PHE A 230 -5.87 22.68 -7.89
N CYS A 231 -6.01 23.24 -9.09
CA CYS A 231 -6.45 24.61 -9.29
C CYS A 231 -7.86 24.88 -8.72
N SER A 232 -8.78 23.96 -8.93
CA SER A 232 -10.13 24.03 -8.39
C SER A 232 -10.16 24.05 -6.86
N ARG A 233 -9.26 23.30 -6.21
CA ARG A 233 -9.20 23.17 -4.74
C ARG A 233 -8.42 24.31 -4.08
N PHE A 234 -7.31 24.74 -4.67
CA PHE A 234 -6.34 25.61 -4.02
C PHE A 234 -6.11 26.96 -4.74
N GLY A 235 -6.70 27.13 -5.91
CA GLY A 235 -6.68 28.36 -6.66
C GLY A 235 -5.45 28.53 -7.56
N GLU A 236 -5.53 29.49 -8.50
CA GLU A 236 -4.51 29.73 -9.52
C GLU A 236 -3.12 30.08 -8.97
N THR A 237 -3.07 30.85 -7.89
CA THR A 237 -1.78 31.29 -7.31
C THR A 237 -0.97 30.09 -6.82
N GLU A 238 -1.60 29.18 -6.07
CA GLU A 238 -0.93 27.99 -5.59
C GLU A 238 -0.59 27.01 -6.72
N THR A 239 -1.44 26.94 -7.74
CA THR A 239 -1.18 26.13 -8.94
C THR A 239 0.09 26.60 -9.65
N ARG A 240 0.27 27.89 -9.90
CA ARG A 240 1.49 28.44 -10.53
C ARG A 240 2.74 28.18 -9.69
N ARG A 241 2.63 28.24 -8.36
CA ARG A 241 3.73 27.90 -7.45
C ARG A 241 4.10 26.42 -7.54
N LEU A 242 3.10 25.54 -7.60
CA LEU A 242 3.30 24.12 -7.78
C LEU A 242 3.96 23.82 -9.12
N GLU A 243 3.45 24.40 -10.21
CA GLU A 243 4.00 24.25 -11.57
C GLU A 243 5.48 24.62 -11.65
N THR A 244 5.86 25.73 -11.02
CA THR A 244 7.27 26.17 -10.97
C THR A 244 8.15 25.15 -10.25
N ARG A 245 7.67 24.56 -9.15
CA ARG A 245 8.40 23.50 -8.42
C ARG A 245 8.46 22.20 -9.22
N CYS A 246 7.34 21.77 -9.79
CA CYS A 246 7.27 20.56 -10.61
C CYS A 246 8.23 20.63 -11.82
N ALA A 247 8.39 21.79 -12.46
CA ALA A 247 9.30 21.95 -13.59
C ALA A 247 10.76 21.63 -13.24
N VAL A 248 11.20 21.88 -12.01
CA VAL A 248 12.56 21.52 -11.54
C VAL A 248 12.73 20.01 -11.50
N PHE A 249 11.76 19.28 -10.95
CA PHE A 249 11.79 17.82 -10.87
C PHE A 249 11.54 17.15 -12.22
N GLU A 250 10.77 17.79 -13.12
CA GLU A 250 10.59 17.34 -14.50
C GLU A 250 11.93 17.41 -15.25
N ALA A 251 12.67 18.52 -15.11
CA ALA A 251 14.00 18.66 -15.71
C ALA A 251 15.04 17.66 -15.15
N ALA A 252 14.87 17.22 -13.91
CA ALA A 252 15.70 16.19 -13.29
C ALA A 252 15.26 14.75 -13.65
N GLY A 253 14.11 14.56 -14.29
CA GLY A 253 13.54 13.25 -14.61
C GLY A 253 12.83 12.55 -13.44
N ASP A 254 12.60 13.25 -12.33
CA ASP A 254 11.89 12.74 -11.17
C ASP A 254 10.38 12.89 -11.28
N LEU A 255 9.91 13.82 -12.13
CA LEU A 255 8.53 13.95 -12.56
C LEU A 255 8.43 13.84 -14.08
N CYS A 256 7.28 13.44 -14.56
CA CYS A 256 6.93 13.49 -15.99
C CYS A 256 5.57 14.17 -16.19
N ARG A 257 5.43 14.83 -17.34
CA ARG A 257 4.13 15.38 -17.78
C ARG A 257 3.18 14.25 -18.14
N THR A 258 1.93 14.42 -17.72
CA THR A 258 0.81 13.60 -18.14
C THR A 258 -0.20 14.47 -18.90
N SER A 259 -1.25 13.87 -19.47
CA SER A 259 -2.35 14.63 -20.08
C SER A 259 -3.12 15.50 -19.08
N PHE A 260 -2.96 15.25 -17.77
CA PHE A 260 -3.69 15.94 -16.71
C PHE A 260 -2.81 16.84 -15.83
N GLY A 261 -1.49 16.66 -15.83
CA GLY A 261 -0.57 17.40 -14.96
C GLY A 261 0.78 16.70 -14.81
N TRP A 262 1.13 16.24 -13.63
CA TRP A 262 2.42 15.57 -13.34
C TRP A 262 2.24 14.27 -12.59
N ALA A 263 3.10 13.31 -12.88
CA ALA A 263 3.24 12.08 -12.12
C ALA A 263 4.72 11.77 -11.84
N ILE A 264 4.99 11.03 -10.79
CA ILE A 264 6.29 10.39 -10.59
C ILE A 264 6.32 9.17 -11.50
N PRO A 265 7.32 9.03 -12.41
CA PRO A 265 7.45 7.82 -13.21
C PRO A 265 7.53 6.59 -12.31
N PRO A 266 6.81 5.49 -12.60
CA PRO A 266 6.82 4.30 -11.72
C PRO A 266 8.23 3.74 -11.42
N ALA A 267 9.20 3.96 -12.30
CA ALA A 267 10.61 3.61 -12.05
C ALA A 267 11.25 4.42 -10.91
N ARG A 268 10.67 5.57 -10.56
CA ARG A 268 11.16 6.48 -9.51
C ARG A 268 10.36 6.40 -8.21
N TRP A 269 9.40 5.50 -8.11
CA TRP A 269 8.55 5.41 -6.90
C TRP A 269 9.30 4.98 -5.65
N LEU A 270 10.41 4.26 -5.77
CA LEU A 270 11.26 3.93 -4.61
C LEU A 270 11.78 5.17 -3.87
N VAL A 271 11.97 6.28 -4.59
CA VAL A 271 12.41 7.57 -4.03
C VAL A 271 11.31 8.63 -4.03
N SER A 272 10.04 8.21 -4.16
CA SER A 272 8.90 9.13 -4.25
C SER A 272 8.78 10.07 -3.06
N ASP A 273 9.07 9.61 -1.85
CA ASP A 273 8.96 10.41 -0.63
C ASP A 273 9.94 11.60 -0.64
N TYR A 274 11.13 11.44 -1.24
CA TYR A 274 12.05 12.55 -1.44
C TYR A 274 11.45 13.62 -2.35
N VAL A 275 10.89 13.23 -3.51
CA VAL A 275 10.27 14.17 -4.46
C VAL A 275 9.05 14.85 -3.82
N ILE A 276 8.18 14.07 -3.20
CA ILE A 276 6.93 14.55 -2.59
C ILE A 276 7.23 15.56 -1.48
N SER A 277 8.15 15.24 -0.56
CA SER A 277 8.50 16.13 0.56
C SER A 277 9.07 17.48 0.11
N ARG A 278 9.76 17.53 -1.03
CA ARG A 278 10.30 18.76 -1.62
C ARG A 278 9.25 19.60 -2.35
N LEU A 279 8.10 19.02 -2.66
CA LEU A 279 6.96 19.72 -3.23
C LEU A 279 6.01 20.27 -2.15
N PHE A 280 6.21 19.92 -0.89
CA PHE A 280 5.39 20.45 0.23
C PHE A 280 5.58 21.96 0.40
N ARG A 281 4.51 22.57 0.91
CA ARG A 281 4.49 24.01 1.23
C ARG A 281 5.06 24.28 2.62
#